data_1ff487623261bec91e54962c5533efc5
#
_entry.id   1ff487623261bec91e54962c5533efc5
#
_cell.length_a   1.000
_cell.length_b   1.000
_cell.length_c   1.000
_cell.angle_alpha   90.00
_cell.angle_beta   90.00
_cell.angle_gamma   90.00
#
_symmetry.space_group_name_H-M   'P 1'
#
loop_
_entity.id
_entity.type
_entity.pdbx_description
1 polymer ?
#
loop_
_entity_poly.entity_id
_entity_poly.type
_entity_poly.pdbx_seq_one_letter_code
_entity_poly.pdbx_strand_id
1 'polypeptide(L)'
;MLFRSSLLLIVIFTVVNIVLLLLDANRYFLFSASIPYYFTAFGVGMDYAYSGAIGSYTTVAVIISALLIGVYLLCWVLSKKRAGWLTAALVLFSLDTVGLLVFTFTMLDSPLSNIMDIALHAWAIYELVMAVICTKKLRQQEAADPRRTDPEVF
;
A
#
# COMPACT_ATOMS: atom_id res chain seq x y z
N MET A 1 -15.10 -5.51 9.00
CA MET A 1 -15.05 -4.22 8.27
C MET A 1 -13.76 -3.45 8.48
N LEU A 2 -13.11 -3.54 9.62
CA LEU A 2 -11.87 -2.81 10.00
C LEU A 2 -10.70 -2.97 9.01
N PHE A 3 -10.43 -4.19 8.55
CA PHE A 3 -9.26 -4.49 7.69
C PHE A 3 -9.27 -3.82 6.30
N ARG A 4 -10.44 -3.47 5.77
CA ARG A 4 -10.56 -2.76 4.51
C ARG A 4 -10.26 -1.27 4.64
N SER A 5 -10.55 -0.70 5.83
CA SER A 5 -10.22 0.69 6.10
C SER A 5 -8.70 0.91 6.19
N SER A 6 -7.94 -0.07 6.69
CA SER A 6 -6.48 0.00 6.75
C SER A 6 -5.85 0.11 5.36
N LEU A 7 -6.32 -0.69 4.37
CA LEU A 7 -5.83 -0.59 3.00
C LEU A 7 -6.15 0.77 2.36
N LEU A 8 -7.35 1.31 2.63
CA LEU A 8 -7.73 2.64 2.15
C LEU A 8 -6.88 3.74 2.80
N LEU A 9 -6.60 3.62 4.11
CA LEU A 9 -5.72 4.56 4.83
C LEU A 9 -4.31 4.56 4.25
N ILE A 10 -3.73 3.38 3.95
CA ILE A 10 -2.43 3.27 3.29
C ILE A 10 -2.44 4.07 1.98
N VAL A 11 -3.46 3.88 1.14
CA VAL A 11 -3.60 4.61 -0.13
C VAL A 11 -3.69 6.12 0.09
N ILE A 12 -4.53 6.57 1.03
CA ILE A 12 -4.72 8.00 1.31
C ILE A 12 -3.38 8.61 1.78
N PHE A 13 -2.70 8.00 2.74
CA PHE A 13 -1.43 8.52 3.24
C PHE A 13 -0.32 8.49 2.19
N THR A 14 -0.33 7.49 1.29
CA THR A 14 0.62 7.47 0.17
C THR A 14 0.41 8.67 -0.76
N VAL A 15 -0.84 8.97 -1.13
CA VAL A 15 -1.16 10.15 -1.95
C VAL A 15 -0.75 11.43 -1.23
N VAL A 16 -1.09 11.56 0.05
CA VAL A 16 -0.72 12.74 0.85
C VAL A 16 0.80 12.91 0.90
N ASN A 17 1.56 11.84 1.11
CA ASN A 17 3.03 11.90 1.14
C ASN A 17 3.63 12.33 -0.19
N ILE A 18 3.10 11.84 -1.31
CA ILE A 18 3.55 12.28 -2.64
C ILE A 18 3.26 13.78 -2.85
N VAL A 19 2.08 14.24 -2.47
CA VAL A 19 1.72 15.67 -2.55
C VAL A 19 2.64 16.51 -1.67
N LEU A 20 2.90 16.10 -0.43
CA LEU A 20 3.81 16.80 0.48
C LEU A 20 5.23 16.86 -0.08
N LEU A 21 5.72 15.77 -0.67
CA LEU A 21 7.03 15.73 -1.33
C LEU A 21 7.11 16.73 -2.50
N LEU A 22 6.09 16.78 -3.35
CA LEU A 22 6.05 17.71 -4.49
C LEU A 22 5.92 19.18 -4.06
N LEU A 23 5.38 19.43 -2.87
CA LEU A 23 5.29 20.78 -2.27
C LEU A 23 6.53 21.15 -1.44
N ASP A 24 7.58 20.31 -1.47
CA ASP A 24 8.80 20.47 -0.66
C ASP A 24 8.50 20.62 0.85
N ALA A 25 7.44 19.96 1.31
CA ALA A 25 7.07 19.97 2.70
C ALA A 25 7.92 18.94 3.48
N ASN A 26 8.68 19.42 4.46
CA ASN A 26 9.51 18.56 5.31
C ASN A 26 8.67 17.78 6.34
N ARG A 27 7.66 17.04 5.83
CA ARG A 27 6.74 16.21 6.61
C ARG A 27 6.43 14.92 5.86
N TYR A 28 6.36 13.83 6.58
CA TYR A 28 6.05 12.49 6.07
C TYR A 28 5.09 11.79 7.03
N PHE A 29 4.03 11.19 6.48
CA PHE A 29 3.11 10.38 7.25
C PHE A 29 3.53 8.91 7.18
N LEU A 30 3.75 8.32 8.32
CA LEU A 30 3.92 6.88 8.48
C LEU A 30 2.66 6.14 8.04
N PHE A 31 2.75 4.83 7.83
CA PHE A 31 1.61 4.00 7.41
C PHE A 31 1.18 4.26 5.96
N SER A 32 2.14 4.46 5.07
CA SER A 32 1.92 4.61 3.62
C SER A 32 2.66 3.53 2.83
N ALA A 33 2.31 3.34 1.56
CA ALA A 33 3.11 2.51 0.67
C ALA A 33 4.41 3.23 0.31
N SER A 34 5.53 2.54 0.51
CA SER A 34 6.87 3.14 0.40
C SER A 34 7.36 3.22 -1.04
N ILE A 35 7.10 2.20 -1.87
CA ILE A 35 7.58 2.16 -3.26
C ILE A 35 7.09 3.36 -4.07
N PRO A 36 5.78 3.73 -4.11
CA PRO A 36 5.33 4.89 -4.86
C PRO A 36 5.98 6.19 -4.40
N TYR A 37 6.19 6.34 -3.09
CA TYR A 37 6.86 7.50 -2.51
C TYR A 37 8.33 7.58 -2.95
N TYR A 38 9.09 6.48 -2.83
CA TYR A 38 10.51 6.46 -3.19
C TYR A 38 10.73 6.65 -4.69
N PHE A 39 9.86 6.11 -5.54
CA PHE A 39 9.90 6.39 -6.98
C PHE A 39 9.75 7.88 -7.26
N THR A 40 8.79 8.54 -6.61
CA THR A 40 8.60 9.98 -6.77
C THR A 40 9.79 10.77 -6.23
N ALA A 41 10.30 10.41 -5.05
CA ALA A 41 11.47 11.05 -4.45
C ALA A 41 12.72 10.91 -5.33
N PHE A 42 12.92 9.75 -5.94
CA PHE A 42 14.00 9.52 -6.88
C PHE A 42 13.85 10.41 -8.13
N GLY A 43 12.65 10.51 -8.71
CA GLY A 43 12.38 11.38 -9.85
C GLY A 43 12.66 12.86 -9.55
N VAL A 44 12.22 13.33 -8.37
CA VAL A 44 12.51 14.69 -7.88
C VAL A 44 14.03 14.91 -7.73
N GLY A 45 14.73 13.96 -7.08
CA GLY A 45 16.17 14.04 -6.90
C GLY A 45 16.93 14.09 -8.22
N MET A 46 16.53 13.29 -9.22
CA MET A 46 17.13 13.31 -10.57
C MET A 46 16.91 14.65 -11.26
N ASP A 47 15.71 15.20 -11.22
CA ASP A 47 15.43 16.50 -11.84
C ASP A 47 16.26 17.62 -11.20
N TYR A 48 16.36 17.65 -9.88
CA TYR A 48 17.22 18.64 -9.20
C TYR A 48 18.70 18.47 -9.53
N ALA A 49 19.19 17.23 -9.65
CA ALA A 49 20.58 16.96 -10.01
C ALA A 49 20.93 17.41 -11.43
N TYR A 50 20.00 17.33 -12.38
CA TYR A 50 20.27 17.62 -13.79
C TYR A 50 19.83 19.02 -14.23
N SER A 51 18.75 19.57 -13.67
CA SER A 51 18.16 20.84 -14.16
C SER A 51 17.94 21.89 -13.05
N GLY A 52 18.10 21.52 -11.79
CA GLY A 52 17.84 22.40 -10.65
C GLY A 52 16.36 22.70 -10.39
N ALA A 53 15.44 22.08 -11.14
CA ALA A 53 14.00 22.27 -10.99
C ALA A 53 13.23 21.00 -11.36
N ILE A 54 12.02 20.85 -10.85
CA ILE A 54 11.11 19.74 -11.17
C ILE A 54 10.85 19.68 -12.68
N GLY A 55 11.02 18.51 -13.29
CA GLY A 55 10.94 18.31 -14.73
C GLY A 55 10.38 16.94 -15.14
N SER A 56 10.97 16.36 -16.19
CA SER A 56 10.46 15.15 -16.83
C SER A 56 10.64 13.88 -15.99
N TYR A 57 11.71 13.76 -15.21
CA TYR A 57 11.93 12.59 -14.35
C TYR A 57 10.86 12.51 -13.25
N THR A 58 10.54 13.63 -12.60
CA THR A 58 9.44 13.70 -11.62
C THR A 58 8.11 13.37 -12.27
N THR A 59 7.83 13.89 -13.47
CA THR A 59 6.57 13.63 -14.18
C THR A 59 6.39 12.12 -14.43
N VAL A 60 7.40 11.46 -14.96
CA VAL A 60 7.37 10.01 -15.20
C VAL A 60 7.23 9.23 -13.90
N ALA A 61 7.97 9.61 -12.87
CA ALA A 61 7.90 8.96 -11.56
C ALA A 61 6.50 9.09 -10.92
N VAL A 62 5.86 10.26 -11.00
CA VAL A 62 4.49 10.49 -10.52
C VAL A 62 3.48 9.63 -11.28
N ILE A 63 3.62 9.51 -12.61
CA ILE A 63 2.74 8.63 -13.40
C ILE A 63 2.87 7.18 -12.96
N ILE A 64 4.10 6.67 -12.78
CA ILE A 64 4.33 5.30 -12.30
C ILE A 64 3.75 5.12 -10.90
N SER A 65 3.96 6.06 -10.00
CA SER A 65 3.43 6.03 -8.63
C SER A 65 1.90 6.05 -8.62
N ALA A 66 1.27 6.85 -9.49
CA ALA A 66 -0.19 6.87 -9.65
C ALA A 66 -0.74 5.54 -10.16
N LEU A 67 -0.05 4.86 -11.08
CA LEU A 67 -0.43 3.51 -11.54
C LEU A 67 -0.35 2.50 -10.41
N LEU A 68 0.73 2.51 -9.61
CA LEU A 68 0.88 1.63 -8.45
C LEU A 68 -0.23 1.86 -7.42
N ILE A 69 -0.54 3.11 -7.09
CA ILE A 69 -1.65 3.48 -6.21
C ILE A 69 -2.99 3.00 -6.80
N GLY A 70 -3.18 3.12 -8.12
CA GLY A 70 -4.34 2.60 -8.83
C GLY A 70 -4.53 1.10 -8.64
N VAL A 71 -3.44 0.31 -8.66
CA VAL A 71 -3.49 -1.14 -8.39
C VAL A 71 -3.94 -1.42 -6.95
N TYR A 72 -3.46 -0.67 -5.95
CA TYR A 72 -3.93 -0.78 -4.56
C TYR A 72 -5.42 -0.46 -4.43
N LEU A 73 -5.88 0.62 -5.10
CA LEU A 73 -7.32 0.97 -5.14
C LEU A 73 -8.16 -0.12 -5.81
N LEU A 74 -7.68 -0.71 -6.91
CA LEU A 74 -8.35 -1.84 -7.56
C LEU A 74 -8.46 -3.03 -6.61
N CYS A 75 -7.38 -3.40 -5.93
CA CYS A 75 -7.41 -4.45 -4.91
C CYS A 75 -8.44 -4.15 -3.82
N TRP A 76 -8.52 -2.90 -3.35
CA TRP A 76 -9.50 -2.48 -2.35
C TRP A 76 -10.95 -2.60 -2.86
N VAL A 77 -11.25 -2.08 -4.05
CA VAL A 77 -12.58 -2.13 -4.66
C VAL A 77 -13.00 -3.58 -4.94
N LEU A 78 -12.14 -4.35 -5.58
CA LEU A 78 -12.43 -5.71 -6.01
C LEU A 78 -12.45 -6.71 -4.86
N SER A 79 -11.78 -6.41 -3.74
CA SER A 79 -11.86 -7.21 -2.51
C SER A 79 -13.29 -7.27 -1.92
N LYS A 80 -14.18 -6.32 -2.32
CA LYS A 80 -15.60 -6.37 -1.97
C LYS A 80 -16.32 -7.55 -2.62
N LYS A 81 -15.91 -7.95 -3.82
CA LYS A 81 -16.56 -9.01 -4.60
C LYS A 81 -15.88 -10.37 -4.43
N ARG A 82 -14.54 -10.41 -4.34
CA ARG A 82 -13.77 -11.65 -4.30
C ARG A 82 -12.64 -11.55 -3.26
N ALA A 83 -12.56 -12.54 -2.35
CA ALA A 83 -11.50 -12.59 -1.33
C ALA A 83 -10.08 -12.70 -1.90
N GLY A 84 -9.92 -13.23 -3.11
CA GLY A 84 -8.60 -13.33 -3.77
C GLY A 84 -7.91 -11.98 -3.95
N TRP A 85 -8.65 -10.89 -4.13
CA TRP A 85 -8.08 -9.55 -4.24
C TRP A 85 -7.47 -9.02 -2.95
N LEU A 86 -7.95 -9.51 -1.80
CA LEU A 86 -7.33 -9.22 -0.51
C LEU A 86 -5.97 -9.90 -0.38
N THR A 87 -5.84 -11.13 -0.91
CA THR A 87 -4.55 -11.83 -0.99
C THR A 87 -3.60 -11.11 -1.95
N ALA A 88 -4.10 -10.60 -3.08
CA ALA A 88 -3.29 -9.80 -4.00
C ALA A 88 -2.78 -8.52 -3.33
N ALA A 89 -3.62 -7.82 -2.55
CA ALA A 89 -3.21 -6.65 -1.77
C ALA A 89 -2.12 -7.00 -0.76
N LEU A 90 -2.24 -8.15 -0.06
CA LEU A 90 -1.22 -8.64 0.88
C LEU A 90 0.12 -8.88 0.17
N VAL A 91 0.11 -9.53 -1.00
CA VAL A 91 1.35 -9.79 -1.77
C VAL A 91 1.98 -8.47 -2.21
N LEU A 92 1.20 -7.55 -2.76
CA LEU A 92 1.69 -6.23 -3.18
C LEU A 92 2.32 -5.45 -2.01
N PHE A 93 1.64 -5.42 -0.86
CA PHE A 93 2.16 -4.72 0.31
C PHE A 93 3.37 -5.41 0.92
N SER A 94 3.46 -6.75 0.83
CA SER A 94 4.67 -7.49 1.23
C SER A 94 5.87 -7.15 0.33
N LEU A 95 5.66 -7.01 -0.98
CA LEU A 95 6.69 -6.55 -1.92
C LEU A 95 7.11 -5.10 -1.63
N ASP A 96 6.17 -4.24 -1.31
CA ASP A 96 6.43 -2.87 -0.89
C ASP A 96 7.30 -2.83 0.38
N THR A 97 7.01 -3.68 1.36
CA THR A 97 7.81 -3.80 2.58
C THR A 97 9.24 -4.29 2.29
N VAL A 98 9.40 -5.24 1.37
CA VAL A 98 10.73 -5.68 0.93
C VAL A 98 11.48 -4.50 0.28
N GLY A 99 10.81 -3.72 -0.56
CA GLY A 99 11.36 -2.50 -1.15
C GLY A 99 11.81 -1.49 -0.10
N LEU A 100 10.97 -1.25 0.92
CA LEU A 100 11.33 -0.39 2.07
C LEU A 100 12.59 -0.89 2.77
N LEU A 101 12.67 -2.20 3.07
CA LEU A 101 13.83 -2.78 3.74
C LEU A 101 15.10 -2.65 2.89
N VAL A 102 15.03 -3.00 1.61
CA VAL A 102 16.17 -2.84 0.69
C VAL A 102 16.63 -1.39 0.68
N PHE A 103 15.72 -0.43 0.49
CA PHE A 103 16.07 0.98 0.48
C PHE A 103 16.70 1.44 1.80
N THR A 104 16.10 1.03 2.94
CA THR A 104 16.59 1.41 4.27
C THR A 104 18.01 0.91 4.52
N PHE A 105 18.32 -0.33 4.14
CA PHE A 105 19.66 -0.91 4.41
C PHE A 105 20.71 -0.58 3.37
N THR A 106 20.31 -0.13 2.16
CA THR A 106 21.27 0.18 1.09
C THR A 106 21.54 1.66 0.89
N MET A 107 20.55 2.52 1.19
CA MET A 107 20.58 3.94 0.82
C MET A 107 20.65 4.87 2.04
N LEU A 108 20.36 4.39 3.24
CA LEU A 108 20.38 5.23 4.45
C LEU A 108 21.61 4.97 5.30
N ASP A 109 22.25 6.04 5.73
CA ASP A 109 23.39 6.00 6.67
C ASP A 109 22.99 5.50 8.06
N SER A 110 21.71 5.66 8.43
CA SER A 110 21.15 5.20 9.70
C SER A 110 19.81 4.46 9.49
N PRO A 111 19.81 3.11 9.50
CA PRO A 111 18.59 2.32 9.40
C PRO A 111 17.56 2.59 10.51
N LEU A 112 18.01 3.11 11.66
CA LEU A 112 17.15 3.45 12.79
C LEU A 112 16.16 4.59 12.50
N SER A 113 16.45 5.45 11.52
CA SER A 113 15.55 6.53 11.13
C SER A 113 14.20 6.00 10.59
N ASN A 114 14.19 4.80 10.00
CA ASN A 114 12.98 4.18 9.42
C ASN A 114 12.36 3.10 10.31
N ILE A 115 12.81 2.93 11.57
CA ILE A 115 12.34 1.84 12.42
C ILE A 115 10.83 1.87 12.66
N MET A 116 10.26 3.07 12.79
CA MET A 116 8.82 3.24 12.98
C MET A 116 8.03 2.85 11.73
N ASP A 117 8.55 3.17 10.54
CA ASP A 117 7.92 2.82 9.27
C ASP A 117 7.95 1.29 9.05
N ILE A 118 9.08 0.65 9.37
CA ILE A 118 9.22 -0.81 9.34
C ILE A 118 8.23 -1.48 10.32
N ALA A 119 8.11 -0.95 11.54
CA ALA A 119 7.18 -1.49 12.54
C ALA A 119 5.71 -1.38 12.09
N LEU A 120 5.34 -0.24 11.48
CA LEU A 120 3.99 -0.04 10.94
C LEU A 120 3.71 -0.91 9.70
N HIS A 121 4.70 -1.14 8.85
CA HIS A 121 4.58 -2.09 7.74
C HIS A 121 4.36 -3.52 8.24
N ALA A 122 5.13 -3.95 9.25
CA ALA A 122 4.93 -5.27 9.88
C ALA A 122 3.53 -5.40 10.48
N TRP A 123 3.04 -4.36 11.16
CA TRP A 123 1.68 -4.34 11.68
C TRP A 123 0.62 -4.40 10.58
N ALA A 124 0.77 -3.62 9.51
CA ALA A 124 -0.16 -3.63 8.38
C ALA A 124 -0.20 -5.00 7.67
N ILE A 125 0.96 -5.67 7.52
CA ILE A 125 1.02 -7.05 7.01
C ILE A 125 0.24 -7.99 7.94
N TYR A 126 0.45 -7.90 9.26
CA TYR A 126 -0.29 -8.70 10.23
C TYR A 126 -1.81 -8.51 10.08
N GLU A 127 -2.29 -7.27 10.00
CA GLU A 127 -3.71 -6.99 9.77
C GLU A 127 -4.22 -7.58 8.46
N LEU A 128 -3.48 -7.45 7.36
CA LEU A 128 -3.87 -8.01 6.06
C LEU A 128 -3.90 -9.54 6.08
N VAL A 129 -2.97 -10.20 6.76
CA VAL A 129 -2.96 -11.66 6.95
C VAL A 129 -4.19 -12.09 7.73
N MET A 130 -4.51 -11.42 8.84
CA MET A 130 -5.70 -11.72 9.63
C MET A 130 -6.98 -11.51 8.83
N ALA A 131 -7.04 -10.46 8.00
CA ALA A 131 -8.15 -10.21 7.09
C ALA A 131 -8.37 -11.35 6.09
N VAL A 132 -7.28 -11.87 5.49
CA VAL A 132 -7.34 -13.01 4.55
C VAL A 132 -7.84 -14.27 5.26
N ILE A 133 -7.31 -14.57 6.45
CA ILE A 133 -7.69 -15.77 7.24
C ILE A 133 -9.17 -15.68 7.62
N CYS A 134 -9.61 -14.55 8.20
CA CYS A 134 -10.99 -14.37 8.63
C CYS A 134 -11.96 -14.46 7.44
N THR A 135 -11.62 -13.86 6.31
CA THR A 135 -12.48 -13.92 5.10
C THR A 135 -12.58 -15.34 4.54
N LYS A 136 -11.49 -16.12 4.57
CA LYS A 136 -11.53 -17.54 4.16
C LYS A 136 -12.39 -18.37 5.10
N LYS A 137 -12.25 -18.20 6.42
CA LYS A 137 -13.07 -18.92 7.43
C LYS A 137 -14.55 -18.62 7.26
N LEU A 138 -14.92 -17.35 7.11
CA LEU A 138 -16.33 -16.95 6.91
C LEU A 138 -16.93 -17.61 5.68
N ARG A 139 -16.22 -17.65 4.55
CA ARG A 139 -16.69 -18.33 3.33
C ARG A 139 -16.82 -19.85 3.50
N GLN A 140 -15.92 -20.47 4.24
CA GLN A 140 -16.03 -21.90 4.54
C GLN A 140 -17.27 -22.20 5.40
N GLN A 141 -17.56 -21.35 6.40
CA GLN A 141 -18.76 -21.46 7.22
C GLN A 141 -20.04 -21.23 6.41
N GLU A 142 -20.05 -20.23 5.52
CA GLU A 142 -21.17 -19.96 4.61
C GLU A 142 -21.42 -21.13 3.65
N ALA A 143 -20.37 -21.79 3.17
CA ALA A 143 -20.48 -22.96 2.28
C ALA A 143 -20.91 -24.24 3.03
N ALA A 144 -20.68 -24.30 4.34
CA ALA A 144 -21.04 -25.45 5.18
C ALA A 144 -22.43 -25.34 5.83
N ASP A 145 -23.12 -24.20 5.70
CA ASP A 145 -24.47 -24.00 6.24
C ASP A 145 -25.54 -24.42 5.23
N PRO A 146 -26.17 -25.62 5.42
CA PRO A 146 -27.18 -26.12 4.48
C PRO A 146 -28.47 -25.30 4.44
N ARG A 147 -28.73 -24.46 5.45
CA ARG A 147 -29.96 -23.63 5.53
C ARG A 147 -29.97 -22.44 4.57
N ARG A 148 -28.83 -22.09 3.99
CA ARG A 148 -28.70 -20.97 3.03
C ARG A 148 -28.86 -21.38 1.57
N THR A 149 -28.93 -22.67 1.30
CA THR A 149 -29.11 -23.25 -0.05
C THR A 149 -30.56 -23.52 -0.42
N ASP A 150 -31.52 -23.35 0.52
CA ASP A 150 -32.94 -23.46 0.23
C ASP A 150 -33.52 -22.09 -0.17
N PRO A 151 -33.82 -21.87 -1.49
CA PRO A 151 -34.49 -20.65 -1.93
C PRO A 151 -36.02 -20.65 -1.67
N GLU A 152 -36.54 -21.61 -0.92
CA GLU A 152 -37.99 -21.80 -0.74
C GLU A 152 -38.50 -21.40 0.65
N VAL A 153 -38.16 -20.22 1.15
CA VAL A 153 -38.95 -19.63 2.24
C VAL A 153 -39.02 -18.12 2.05
N PHE A 154 -39.72 -17.69 1.00
CA PHE A 154 -40.46 -16.41 0.96
C PHE A 154 -41.57 -16.48 -0.07
#